data_b200babbba21eea3a8d8e8d4b38f9a2c
#
_entry.id   b200babbba21eea3a8d8e8d4b38f9a2c
#
_cell.length_a   1.000
_cell.length_b   1.000
_cell.length_c   1.000
_cell.angle_alpha   90.00
_cell.angle_beta   90.00
_cell.angle_gamma   90.00
#
_symmetry.space_group_name_H-M   'P 1'
#
loop_
_entity.id
_entity.type
_entity.pdbx_description
1 polymer ?
#
loop_
_entity_poly.entity_id
_entity_poly.type
_entity_poly.pdbx_seq_one_letter_code
_entity_poly.pdbx_strand_id
1 'polypeptide(L)'
;LFVFGDIGDQVGNIQNLQAIAYQGSNILLLDSTNNTITVYKRTSYGDLIANALQNTEDQNYDAAVNYYTAILQRNNNYDSAYVGIGQSLYRDGEYMQAMQYFKYAYDTVNYSEAYSAYRKEWVEDYVILIPVIIVAICLLISWFFRHAKKVNKRGHAYKEKRSLGEELWYAIYVIFHPFDGFWDIKHEKRGSVKGATTILAITVAAFLYQSVGRGWLFNPYQNGASYIMVFMSVALPVALWVIANWCLTTLFDGEGTLKDVYIATCYALTPLPLFVIPMTIVSNFVTADEMSLVSMFLTLAYVWTGFLIFFGMMTVHDYTLGKNIAISLCTLLGAAIIMFIAMLFTGLIQKVFTFVYN
;
A
#
# COMPACT_ATOMS: atom_id res chain seq x y z
N LEU A 1 25.82 9.80 12.39
CA LEU A 1 27.22 9.71 12.80
C LEU A 1 27.76 8.37 12.35
N PHE A 2 29.04 8.10 12.52
CA PHE A 2 29.61 6.83 12.07
C PHE A 2 30.21 6.04 13.23
N VAL A 3 30.33 4.74 12.97
CA VAL A 3 31.06 3.81 13.81
C VAL A 3 32.38 3.52 13.14
N PHE A 4 33.47 3.52 13.90
CA PHE A 4 34.80 3.17 13.41
C PHE A 4 35.52 2.34 14.46
N GLY A 5 36.43 1.46 14.00
CA GLY A 5 37.06 0.46 14.86
C GLY A 5 36.15 -0.74 15.13
N ASP A 6 36.74 -1.80 15.64
CA ASP A 6 36.06 -3.03 16.01
C ASP A 6 36.77 -3.63 17.24
N ILE A 7 36.23 -4.71 17.78
CA ILE A 7 36.88 -5.48 18.83
C ILE A 7 37.94 -6.38 18.19
N GLY A 8 39.19 -6.25 18.60
CA GLY A 8 40.26 -7.11 18.08
C GLY A 8 41.66 -6.55 18.25
N ASP A 9 42.67 -7.31 17.75
CA ASP A 9 44.11 -7.00 17.89
C ASP A 9 44.67 -6.22 16.69
N GLN A 10 43.86 -5.92 15.67
CA GLN A 10 44.32 -5.15 14.52
C GLN A 10 44.50 -3.70 14.84
N VAL A 11 45.44 -3.03 14.13
CA VAL A 11 45.67 -1.60 14.29
C VAL A 11 44.38 -0.82 14.03
N GLY A 12 43.96 -0.05 15.04
CA GLY A 12 42.70 0.68 14.99
C GLY A 12 41.52 -0.05 15.65
N ASN A 13 41.71 -1.28 16.15
CA ASN A 13 40.74 -1.99 16.98
C ASN A 13 41.13 -1.93 18.45
N ILE A 14 40.17 -2.19 19.33
CA ILE A 14 40.34 -2.13 20.79
C ILE A 14 39.72 -3.41 21.37
N GLN A 15 40.45 -4.11 22.25
CA GLN A 15 39.94 -5.29 22.89
C GLN A 15 38.99 -4.98 24.07
N ASN A 16 39.40 -4.04 24.93
CA ASN A 16 38.60 -3.66 26.10
C ASN A 16 38.75 -2.17 26.39
N LEU A 17 37.75 -1.38 25.91
CA LEU A 17 37.72 0.07 26.10
C LEU A 17 37.48 0.42 27.57
N GLN A 18 38.49 0.96 28.26
CA GLN A 18 38.40 1.36 29.64
C GLN A 18 38.08 2.85 29.82
N ALA A 19 38.63 3.72 28.95
CA ALA A 19 38.40 5.16 29.02
C ALA A 19 38.50 5.83 27.66
N ILE A 20 37.84 6.96 27.51
CA ILE A 20 37.88 7.85 26.35
C ILE A 20 38.24 9.25 26.84
N ALA A 21 39.22 9.89 26.20
CA ALA A 21 39.58 11.27 26.45
C ALA A 21 39.81 12.02 25.12
N TYR A 22 39.75 13.33 25.17
CA TYR A 22 39.99 14.19 24.02
C TYR A 22 41.25 15.02 24.21
N GLN A 23 42.06 15.09 23.16
CA GLN A 23 43.22 15.99 23.08
C GLN A 23 43.07 16.85 21.81
N GLY A 24 42.49 18.03 21.95
CA GLY A 24 42.12 18.87 20.81
C GLY A 24 41.09 18.12 19.94
N SER A 25 41.42 17.88 18.68
CA SER A 25 40.60 17.14 17.73
C SER A 25 40.83 15.62 17.73
N ASN A 26 41.77 15.13 18.52
CA ASN A 26 42.12 13.72 18.59
C ASN A 26 41.30 13.04 19.68
N ILE A 27 40.91 11.77 19.45
CA ILE A 27 40.26 10.90 20.42
C ILE A 27 41.31 9.91 20.95
N LEU A 28 41.47 9.86 22.26
CA LEU A 28 42.36 8.95 22.94
C LEU A 28 41.50 7.82 23.55
N LEU A 29 41.80 6.58 23.19
CA LEU A 29 41.11 5.41 23.71
C LEU A 29 42.09 4.55 24.50
N LEU A 30 41.76 4.25 25.78
CA LEU A 30 42.56 3.40 26.64
C LEU A 30 42.02 1.95 26.55
N ASP A 31 42.88 1.05 26.07
CA ASP A 31 42.65 -0.38 26.08
C ASP A 31 43.28 -1.03 27.30
N SER A 32 42.49 -1.56 28.21
CA SER A 32 42.97 -2.17 29.43
C SER A 32 43.54 -3.57 29.21
N THR A 33 43.20 -4.27 28.16
CA THR A 33 43.72 -5.61 27.88
C THR A 33 45.14 -5.51 27.34
N ASN A 34 45.36 -4.61 26.40
CA ASN A 34 46.66 -4.42 25.74
C ASN A 34 47.54 -3.39 26.46
N ASN A 35 47.03 -2.71 27.49
CA ASN A 35 47.70 -1.58 28.16
C ASN A 35 48.22 -0.51 27.21
N THR A 36 47.40 -0.20 26.18
CA THR A 36 47.76 0.76 25.12
C THR A 36 46.77 1.92 25.09
N ILE A 37 47.31 3.10 24.66
CA ILE A 37 46.47 4.24 24.31
C ILE A 37 46.48 4.37 22.79
N THR A 38 45.33 4.15 22.17
CA THR A 38 45.15 4.37 20.74
C THR A 38 44.70 5.78 20.49
N VAL A 39 45.44 6.48 19.63
CA VAL A 39 45.13 7.87 19.26
C VAL A 39 44.52 7.92 17.89
N TYR A 40 43.25 8.31 17.83
CA TYR A 40 42.54 8.55 16.58
C TYR A 40 42.65 10.02 16.20
N LYS A 41 43.27 10.27 15.06
CA LYS A 41 43.41 11.62 14.49
C LYS A 41 42.25 11.85 13.48
N ARG A 42 41.59 12.98 13.62
CA ARG A 42 40.52 13.36 12.69
C ARG A 42 41.09 13.57 11.29
N THR A 43 40.45 12.94 10.30
CA THR A 43 40.81 13.08 8.88
C THR A 43 40.14 14.31 8.28
N SER A 44 40.56 14.73 7.08
CA SER A 44 39.88 15.81 6.34
C SER A 44 38.42 15.54 6.05
N TYR A 45 38.03 14.27 5.95
CA TYR A 45 36.63 13.86 5.83
C TYR A 45 35.88 14.05 7.16
N GLY A 46 36.50 13.68 8.26
CA GLY A 46 35.99 13.94 9.61
C GLY A 46 35.84 15.44 9.92
N ASP A 47 36.75 16.29 9.36
CA ASP A 47 36.62 17.75 9.47
C ASP A 47 35.42 18.29 8.70
N LEU A 48 35.13 17.76 7.51
CA LEU A 48 33.90 18.12 6.77
C LEU A 48 32.65 17.83 7.57
N ILE A 49 32.57 16.66 8.20
CA ILE A 49 31.43 16.28 9.01
C ILE A 49 31.28 17.15 10.26
N ALA A 50 32.40 17.39 10.97
CA ALA A 50 32.40 18.25 12.15
C ALA A 50 31.94 19.68 11.80
N ASN A 51 32.44 20.23 10.69
CA ASN A 51 32.06 21.55 10.22
C ASN A 51 30.60 21.61 9.75
N ALA A 52 30.12 20.56 9.09
CA ALA A 52 28.70 20.46 8.70
C ALA A 52 27.76 20.52 9.93
N LEU A 53 28.06 19.71 10.95
CA LEU A 53 27.29 19.69 12.20
C LEU A 53 27.38 21.01 12.95
N GLN A 54 28.59 21.59 13.08
CA GLN A 54 28.76 22.86 13.77
C GLN A 54 28.00 23.99 13.07
N ASN A 55 28.02 24.07 11.74
CA ASN A 55 27.28 25.11 11.02
C ASN A 55 25.75 24.88 11.13
N THR A 56 25.30 23.63 11.25
CA THR A 56 23.88 23.33 11.51
C THR A 56 23.48 23.84 12.90
N GLU A 57 24.29 23.59 13.93
CA GLU A 57 24.05 24.07 15.30
C GLU A 57 24.08 25.61 15.37
N ASP A 58 25.01 26.23 14.67
CA ASP A 58 25.13 27.67 14.60
C ASP A 58 24.07 28.35 13.70
N GLN A 59 23.15 27.58 13.15
CA GLN A 59 22.07 28.03 12.24
C GLN A 59 22.58 28.67 10.93
N ASN A 60 23.80 28.35 10.55
CA ASN A 60 24.40 28.77 9.27
C ASN A 60 24.12 27.70 8.20
N TYR A 61 22.85 27.66 7.75
CA TYR A 61 22.32 26.59 6.90
C TYR A 61 22.98 26.52 5.52
N ASP A 62 23.31 27.66 4.90
CA ASP A 62 24.02 27.71 3.62
C ASP A 62 25.39 27.04 3.71
N ALA A 63 26.18 27.37 4.76
CA ALA A 63 27.46 26.74 4.97
C ALA A 63 27.32 25.24 5.29
N ALA A 64 26.33 24.85 6.08
CA ALA A 64 26.04 23.46 6.38
C ALA A 64 25.74 22.66 5.11
N VAL A 65 24.88 23.17 4.22
CA VAL A 65 24.58 22.55 2.92
C VAL A 65 25.85 22.35 2.08
N ASN A 66 26.73 23.33 2.04
CA ASN A 66 28.02 23.22 1.30
C ASN A 66 28.88 22.10 1.85
N TYR A 67 29.03 22.00 3.18
CA TYR A 67 29.78 20.91 3.81
C TYR A 67 29.16 19.54 3.59
N TYR A 68 27.85 19.40 3.74
CA TYR A 68 27.14 18.14 3.46
C TYR A 68 27.26 17.74 1.99
N THR A 69 27.19 18.70 1.07
CA THR A 69 27.43 18.46 -0.36
C THR A 69 28.84 17.95 -0.61
N ALA A 70 29.84 18.53 0.03
CA ALA A 70 31.22 18.06 -0.08
C ALA A 70 31.44 16.65 0.52
N ILE A 71 30.64 16.27 1.53
CA ILE A 71 30.62 14.92 2.07
C ILE A 71 30.04 13.97 1.02
N LEU A 72 28.92 14.30 0.39
CA LEU A 72 28.28 13.48 -0.64
C LEU A 72 29.15 13.30 -1.89
N GLN A 73 29.95 14.30 -2.26
CA GLN A 73 30.92 14.16 -3.35
C GLN A 73 32.00 13.10 -3.08
N ARG A 74 32.30 12.80 -1.81
CA ARG A 74 33.23 11.74 -1.42
C ARG A 74 32.56 10.41 -1.11
N ASN A 75 31.34 10.45 -0.60
CA ASN A 75 30.54 9.28 -0.25
C ASN A 75 29.05 9.60 -0.46
N ASN A 76 28.55 9.26 -1.64
CA ASN A 76 27.16 9.48 -2.03
C ASN A 76 26.15 8.55 -1.32
N ASN A 77 26.63 7.53 -0.59
CA ASN A 77 25.77 6.62 0.19
C ASN A 77 25.69 7.04 1.67
N TYR A 78 26.05 8.27 2.01
CA TYR A 78 25.99 8.75 3.38
C TYR A 78 24.63 9.43 3.65
N ASP A 79 23.65 8.65 4.07
CA ASP A 79 22.25 9.08 4.27
C ASP A 79 22.12 10.30 5.18
N SER A 80 22.95 10.38 6.26
CA SER A 80 22.93 11.51 7.19
C SER A 80 23.27 12.85 6.54
N ALA A 81 24.02 12.86 5.44
CA ALA A 81 24.30 14.12 4.72
C ALA A 81 23.08 14.58 3.93
N TYR A 82 22.33 13.66 3.33
CA TYR A 82 21.04 14.00 2.69
C TYR A 82 20.06 14.56 3.72
N VAL A 83 19.97 13.92 4.90
CA VAL A 83 19.11 14.41 6.00
C VAL A 83 19.58 15.80 6.44
N GLY A 84 20.88 16.01 6.61
CA GLY A 84 21.45 17.31 7.01
C GLY A 84 21.17 18.43 6.02
N ILE A 85 21.30 18.17 4.71
CA ILE A 85 20.90 19.13 3.68
C ILE A 85 19.40 19.41 3.75
N GLY A 86 18.59 18.34 3.83
CA GLY A 86 17.13 18.47 3.92
C GLY A 86 16.69 19.31 5.12
N GLN A 87 17.29 19.08 6.31
CA GLN A 87 17.01 19.87 7.52
C GLN A 87 17.45 21.34 7.38
N SER A 88 18.59 21.61 6.77
CA SER A 88 19.05 22.97 6.52
C SER A 88 18.10 23.72 5.59
N LEU A 89 17.72 23.10 4.46
CA LEU A 89 16.75 23.65 3.52
C LEU A 89 15.34 23.82 4.15
N TYR A 90 14.93 22.88 5.00
CA TYR A 90 13.67 23.01 5.72
C TYR A 90 13.64 24.22 6.65
N ARG A 91 14.75 24.48 7.35
CA ARG A 91 14.91 25.65 8.24
C ARG A 91 14.94 26.97 7.49
N ASP A 92 15.46 26.94 6.25
CA ASP A 92 15.51 28.08 5.34
C ASP A 92 14.18 28.34 4.60
N GLY A 93 13.18 27.47 4.80
CA GLY A 93 11.85 27.60 4.18
C GLY A 93 11.75 26.92 2.80
N GLU A 94 12.81 26.29 2.31
CA GLU A 94 12.86 25.63 0.99
C GLU A 94 12.26 24.21 1.07
N TYR A 95 10.99 24.11 1.47
CA TYR A 95 10.33 22.84 1.80
C TYR A 95 10.30 21.84 0.65
N MET A 96 10.08 22.31 -0.59
CA MET A 96 10.02 21.42 -1.75
C MET A 96 11.38 20.74 -2.02
N GLN A 97 12.48 21.50 -1.88
CA GLN A 97 13.84 20.97 -2.04
C GLN A 97 14.19 20.04 -0.86
N ALA A 98 13.85 20.43 0.37
CA ALA A 98 14.03 19.61 1.56
C ALA A 98 13.39 18.22 1.40
N MET A 99 12.15 18.17 0.91
CA MET A 99 11.44 16.91 0.64
C MET A 99 12.21 15.99 -0.33
N GLN A 100 12.88 16.54 -1.34
CA GLN A 100 13.67 15.72 -2.27
C GLN A 100 14.88 15.07 -1.58
N TYR A 101 15.57 15.82 -0.74
CA TYR A 101 16.72 15.29 0.02
C TYR A 101 16.29 14.24 1.05
N PHE A 102 15.16 14.43 1.74
CA PHE A 102 14.59 13.41 2.62
C PHE A 102 14.18 12.15 1.87
N LYS A 103 13.72 12.26 0.63
CA LYS A 103 13.45 11.09 -0.24
C LYS A 103 14.72 10.31 -0.54
N TYR A 104 15.84 10.98 -0.83
CA TYR A 104 17.12 10.31 -1.07
C TYR A 104 17.64 9.55 0.15
N ALA A 105 17.35 10.06 1.35
CA ALA A 105 17.67 9.40 2.61
C ALA A 105 16.63 8.38 3.08
N TYR A 106 15.53 8.19 2.35
CA TYR A 106 14.37 7.39 2.78
C TYR A 106 13.79 7.84 4.14
N ASP A 107 13.99 9.08 4.51
CA ASP A 107 13.52 9.66 5.77
C ASP A 107 12.06 10.10 5.64
N THR A 108 11.16 9.21 6.00
CA THR A 108 9.70 9.43 5.91
C THR A 108 9.19 10.44 6.93
N VAL A 109 9.86 10.57 8.09
CA VAL A 109 9.45 11.47 9.16
C VAL A 109 9.70 12.91 8.76
N ASN A 110 10.96 13.26 8.48
CA ASN A 110 11.32 14.62 8.07
C ASN A 110 10.66 15.00 6.73
N TYR A 111 10.51 14.03 5.80
CA TYR A 111 9.72 14.27 4.58
C TYR A 111 8.28 14.69 4.89
N SER A 112 7.63 14.00 5.82
CA SER A 112 6.23 14.29 6.19
C SER A 112 6.10 15.67 6.85
N GLU A 113 7.06 16.06 7.69
CA GLU A 113 7.11 17.39 8.29
C GLU A 113 7.27 18.48 7.22
N ALA A 114 8.25 18.32 6.32
CA ALA A 114 8.48 19.26 5.22
C ALA A 114 7.25 19.35 4.28
N TYR A 115 6.63 18.19 3.98
CA TYR A 115 5.40 18.16 3.20
C TYR A 115 4.24 18.88 3.90
N SER A 116 4.12 18.72 5.21
CA SER A 116 3.09 19.42 6.00
C SER A 116 3.26 20.95 5.95
N ALA A 117 4.51 21.42 6.07
CA ALA A 117 4.83 22.85 5.96
C ALA A 117 4.53 23.39 4.55
N TYR A 118 5.01 22.69 3.50
CA TYR A 118 4.74 23.03 2.11
C TYR A 118 3.23 23.07 1.80
N ARG A 119 2.47 22.06 2.28
CA ARG A 119 1.03 22.00 2.10
C ARG A 119 0.31 23.16 2.79
N LYS A 120 0.82 23.60 3.96
CA LYS A 120 0.25 24.75 4.67
C LYS A 120 0.37 26.02 3.85
N GLU A 121 1.54 26.31 3.28
CA GLU A 121 1.72 27.46 2.37
C GLU A 121 0.76 27.37 1.17
N TRP A 122 0.70 26.22 0.53
CA TRP A 122 -0.18 26.00 -0.61
C TRP A 122 -1.66 26.17 -0.21
N VAL A 123 -2.07 25.70 0.97
CA VAL A 123 -3.45 25.86 1.46
C VAL A 123 -3.75 27.34 1.75
N GLU A 124 -2.80 28.09 2.28
CA GLU A 124 -2.95 29.53 2.53
C GLU A 124 -3.17 30.30 1.21
N ASP A 125 -2.42 29.96 0.16
CA ASP A 125 -2.56 30.59 -1.17
C ASP A 125 -3.89 30.27 -1.86
N TYR A 126 -4.40 29.04 -1.67
CA TYR A 126 -5.58 28.55 -2.38
C TYR A 126 -6.80 28.33 -1.48
N VAL A 127 -6.85 28.96 -0.29
CA VAL A 127 -7.90 28.77 0.70
C VAL A 127 -9.31 28.99 0.14
N ILE A 128 -9.49 29.93 -0.80
CA ILE A 128 -10.79 30.24 -1.42
C ILE A 128 -11.21 29.14 -2.40
N LEU A 129 -10.27 28.45 -3.05
CA LEU A 129 -10.58 27.39 -4.03
C LEU A 129 -10.98 26.07 -3.36
N ILE A 130 -10.52 25.79 -2.14
CA ILE A 130 -10.79 24.54 -1.42
C ILE A 130 -12.29 24.29 -1.24
N PRO A 131 -13.11 25.25 -0.72
CA PRO A 131 -14.55 25.05 -0.62
C PRO A 131 -15.22 24.81 -1.97
N VAL A 132 -14.77 25.48 -3.03
CA VAL A 132 -15.30 25.29 -4.39
C VAL A 132 -15.03 23.87 -4.89
N ILE A 133 -13.83 23.35 -4.69
CA ILE A 133 -13.45 21.98 -5.04
C ILE A 133 -14.29 20.97 -4.24
N ILE A 134 -14.48 21.18 -2.95
CA ILE A 134 -15.31 20.31 -2.10
C ILE A 134 -16.75 20.27 -2.62
N VAL A 135 -17.34 21.43 -2.91
CA VAL A 135 -18.71 21.50 -3.48
C VAL A 135 -18.76 20.78 -4.84
N ALA A 136 -17.77 21.00 -5.71
CA ALA A 136 -17.71 20.31 -7.00
C ALA A 136 -17.65 18.79 -6.84
N ILE A 137 -16.83 18.28 -5.91
CA ILE A 137 -16.75 16.84 -5.60
C ILE A 137 -18.10 16.32 -5.08
N CYS A 138 -18.76 17.04 -4.16
CA CYS A 138 -20.07 16.68 -3.64
C CYS A 138 -21.13 16.63 -4.75
N LEU A 139 -21.10 17.58 -5.68
CA LEU A 139 -22.00 17.60 -6.83
C LEU A 139 -21.73 16.42 -7.78
N LEU A 140 -20.47 16.09 -8.05
CA LEU A 140 -20.08 14.94 -8.87
C LEU A 140 -20.54 13.62 -8.23
N ILE A 141 -20.33 13.44 -6.93
CA ILE A 141 -20.79 12.25 -6.19
C ILE A 141 -22.33 12.17 -6.24
N SER A 142 -23.03 13.29 -6.00
CA SER A 142 -24.48 13.36 -6.08
C SER A 142 -25.01 13.02 -7.50
N TRP A 143 -24.34 13.56 -8.53
CA TRP A 143 -24.66 13.26 -9.92
C TRP A 143 -24.44 11.76 -10.24
N PHE A 144 -23.32 11.20 -9.79
CA PHE A 144 -22.99 9.79 -9.96
C PHE A 144 -24.10 8.88 -9.40
N PHE A 145 -24.52 9.09 -8.15
CA PHE A 145 -25.58 8.28 -7.53
C PHE A 145 -26.96 8.51 -8.17
N ARG A 146 -27.27 9.74 -8.59
CA ARG A 146 -28.51 10.01 -9.33
C ARG A 146 -28.52 9.30 -10.69
N HIS A 147 -27.36 9.31 -11.38
CA HIS A 147 -27.21 8.61 -12.65
C HIS A 147 -27.35 7.09 -12.49
N ALA A 148 -26.66 6.51 -11.50
CA ALA A 148 -26.80 5.09 -11.15
C ALA A 148 -28.27 4.70 -10.89
N LYS A 149 -28.98 5.47 -10.07
CA LYS A 149 -30.41 5.27 -9.79
C LYS A 149 -31.27 5.34 -11.06
N LYS A 150 -30.98 6.30 -11.96
CA LYS A 150 -31.73 6.46 -13.22
C LYS A 150 -31.53 5.29 -14.18
N VAL A 151 -30.28 4.82 -14.32
CA VAL A 151 -29.94 3.67 -15.17
C VAL A 151 -30.55 2.39 -14.62
N ASN A 152 -30.46 2.16 -13.32
CA ASN A 152 -31.03 0.99 -12.66
C ASN A 152 -32.57 0.93 -12.79
N LYS A 153 -33.24 2.08 -12.71
CA LYS A 153 -34.69 2.16 -12.93
C LYS A 153 -35.06 1.83 -14.38
N ARG A 154 -34.28 2.26 -15.37
CA ARG A 154 -34.50 1.89 -16.78
C ARG A 154 -34.28 0.40 -17.03
N GLY A 155 -33.17 -0.15 -16.51
CA GLY A 155 -32.86 -1.59 -16.62
C GLY A 155 -33.91 -2.49 -16.02
N HIS A 156 -34.74 -2.01 -15.06
CA HIS A 156 -35.83 -2.75 -14.52
C HIS A 156 -37.03 -2.87 -15.49
N ALA A 157 -37.25 -1.86 -16.35
CA ALA A 157 -38.33 -1.79 -17.31
C ALA A 157 -38.13 -2.68 -18.55
N TYR A 158 -36.87 -3.02 -18.90
CA TYR A 158 -36.51 -3.75 -20.14
C TYR A 158 -35.89 -5.10 -19.82
N LYS A 159 -36.67 -6.20 -19.90
CA LYS A 159 -36.24 -7.56 -19.52
C LYS A 159 -35.36 -8.29 -20.56
N GLU A 160 -35.36 -7.93 -21.84
CA GLU A 160 -34.81 -8.81 -22.89
C GLU A 160 -33.38 -8.54 -23.37
N LYS A 161 -32.84 -7.32 -23.27
CA LYS A 161 -31.44 -7.04 -23.67
C LYS A 161 -30.85 -5.97 -22.76
N ARG A 162 -30.00 -6.37 -21.85
CA ARG A 162 -29.22 -5.45 -21.02
C ARG A 162 -27.86 -5.19 -21.65
N SER A 163 -27.44 -3.92 -21.66
CA SER A 163 -26.09 -3.55 -22.06
C SER A 163 -25.10 -3.82 -20.91
N LEU A 164 -23.83 -4.06 -21.26
CA LEU A 164 -22.78 -4.23 -20.27
C LEU A 164 -22.70 -3.04 -19.29
N GLY A 165 -22.96 -1.81 -19.79
CA GLY A 165 -23.01 -0.62 -18.95
C GLY A 165 -24.13 -0.66 -17.91
N GLU A 166 -25.30 -1.16 -18.24
CA GLU A 166 -26.41 -1.33 -17.29
C GLU A 166 -26.08 -2.36 -16.21
N GLU A 167 -25.41 -3.46 -16.56
CA GLU A 167 -24.95 -4.48 -15.62
C GLU A 167 -23.91 -3.91 -14.65
N LEU A 168 -22.95 -3.09 -15.13
CA LEU A 168 -21.96 -2.45 -14.28
C LEU A 168 -22.58 -1.41 -13.34
N TRP A 169 -23.54 -0.60 -13.83
CA TRP A 169 -24.26 0.33 -12.97
C TRP A 169 -25.14 -0.39 -11.95
N TYR A 170 -25.61 -1.60 -12.26
CA TYR A 170 -26.36 -2.42 -11.31
C TYR A 170 -25.46 -2.89 -10.15
N ALA A 171 -24.19 -3.11 -10.37
CA ALA A 171 -23.24 -3.44 -9.31
C ALA A 171 -23.20 -2.37 -8.19
N ILE A 172 -23.41 -1.08 -8.54
CA ILE A 172 -23.53 -0.01 -7.53
C ILE A 172 -24.77 -0.16 -6.67
N TYR A 173 -25.89 -0.65 -7.25
CA TYR A 173 -27.12 -0.92 -6.49
C TYR A 173 -26.90 -2.06 -5.50
N VAL A 174 -26.22 -3.12 -5.89
CA VAL A 174 -25.92 -4.30 -5.06
C VAL A 174 -25.17 -3.93 -3.79
N ILE A 175 -24.25 -2.93 -3.85
CA ILE A 175 -23.48 -2.47 -2.69
C ILE A 175 -24.39 -2.06 -1.53
N PHE A 176 -25.50 -1.37 -1.82
CA PHE A 176 -26.39 -0.80 -0.82
C PHE A 176 -27.66 -1.66 -0.56
N HIS A 177 -27.96 -2.61 -1.46
CA HIS A 177 -29.12 -3.49 -1.38
C HIS A 177 -28.68 -4.94 -1.65
N PRO A 178 -27.88 -5.54 -0.75
CA PRO A 178 -27.27 -6.83 -1.03
C PRO A 178 -28.30 -7.95 -1.23
N PHE A 179 -29.33 -8.01 -0.41
CA PHE A 179 -30.34 -9.08 -0.51
C PHE A 179 -31.10 -9.01 -1.83
N ASP A 180 -31.76 -7.89 -2.11
CA ASP A 180 -32.49 -7.67 -3.35
C ASP A 180 -31.60 -7.77 -4.57
N GLY A 181 -30.39 -7.18 -4.46
CA GLY A 181 -29.41 -7.14 -5.54
C GLY A 181 -28.93 -8.53 -5.97
N PHE A 182 -28.55 -9.39 -5.02
CA PHE A 182 -28.13 -10.75 -5.34
C PHE A 182 -29.30 -11.65 -5.73
N TRP A 183 -30.49 -11.42 -5.17
CA TRP A 183 -31.69 -12.11 -5.59
C TRP A 183 -32.04 -11.83 -7.07
N ASP A 184 -31.99 -10.57 -7.46
CA ASP A 184 -32.23 -10.15 -8.85
C ASP A 184 -31.12 -10.70 -9.80
N ILE A 185 -29.87 -10.77 -9.35
CA ILE A 185 -28.79 -11.39 -10.12
C ILE A 185 -29.09 -12.85 -10.43
N LYS A 186 -29.55 -13.61 -9.42
CA LYS A 186 -29.85 -15.03 -9.58
C LYS A 186 -31.14 -15.26 -10.39
N HIS A 187 -32.26 -14.61 -10.01
CA HIS A 187 -33.60 -14.94 -10.52
C HIS A 187 -33.98 -14.09 -11.75
N GLU A 188 -33.64 -12.79 -11.75
CA GLU A 188 -33.94 -11.91 -12.88
C GLU A 188 -32.76 -11.82 -13.89
N LYS A 189 -31.64 -12.52 -13.63
CA LYS A 189 -30.45 -12.54 -14.47
C LYS A 189 -29.93 -11.13 -14.78
N ARG A 190 -29.94 -10.25 -13.75
CA ARG A 190 -29.47 -8.88 -13.86
C ARG A 190 -27.94 -8.76 -13.94
N GLY A 191 -27.22 -9.83 -13.64
CA GLY A 191 -25.78 -9.96 -13.83
C GLY A 191 -25.44 -11.04 -14.85
N SER A 192 -24.41 -10.81 -15.65
CA SER A 192 -23.87 -11.78 -16.59
C SER A 192 -22.43 -12.15 -16.26
N VAL A 193 -21.94 -13.25 -16.83
CA VAL A 193 -20.53 -13.61 -16.76
C VAL A 193 -19.66 -12.52 -17.35
N LYS A 194 -20.11 -11.84 -18.41
CA LYS A 194 -19.37 -10.72 -19.03
C LYS A 194 -19.26 -9.53 -18.07
N GLY A 195 -20.37 -9.14 -17.43
CA GLY A 195 -20.37 -8.08 -16.41
C GLY A 195 -19.48 -8.44 -15.23
N ALA A 196 -19.59 -9.66 -14.70
CA ALA A 196 -18.76 -10.18 -13.62
C ALA A 196 -17.26 -10.15 -13.94
N THR A 197 -16.87 -10.66 -15.11
CA THR A 197 -15.46 -10.63 -15.56
C THR A 197 -14.96 -9.20 -15.76
N THR A 198 -15.81 -8.28 -16.22
CA THR A 198 -15.44 -6.86 -16.35
C THR A 198 -15.20 -6.22 -14.99
N ILE A 199 -16.02 -6.50 -13.97
CA ILE A 199 -15.83 -6.02 -12.60
C ILE A 199 -14.51 -6.57 -12.02
N LEU A 200 -14.26 -7.87 -12.21
CA LEU A 200 -12.98 -8.47 -11.81
C LEU A 200 -11.79 -7.79 -12.49
N ALA A 201 -11.87 -7.55 -13.79
CA ALA A 201 -10.82 -6.85 -14.54
C ALA A 201 -10.61 -5.41 -14.05
N ILE A 202 -11.67 -4.67 -13.76
CA ILE A 202 -11.62 -3.32 -13.17
C ILE A 202 -10.96 -3.39 -11.78
N THR A 203 -11.30 -4.40 -10.97
CA THR A 203 -10.70 -4.60 -9.65
C THR A 203 -9.20 -4.87 -9.76
N VAL A 204 -8.78 -5.76 -10.65
CA VAL A 204 -7.35 -6.01 -10.93
C VAL A 204 -6.66 -4.73 -11.39
N ALA A 205 -7.26 -3.99 -12.33
CA ALA A 205 -6.70 -2.73 -12.82
C ALA A 205 -6.58 -1.67 -11.70
N ALA A 206 -7.52 -1.61 -10.76
CA ALA A 206 -7.45 -0.73 -9.60
C ALA A 206 -6.26 -1.07 -8.67
N PHE A 207 -5.98 -2.35 -8.44
CA PHE A 207 -4.83 -2.78 -7.65
C PHE A 207 -3.50 -2.59 -8.40
N LEU A 208 -3.49 -2.78 -9.72
CA LEU A 208 -2.34 -2.43 -10.57
C LEU A 208 -2.05 -0.92 -10.50
N TYR A 209 -3.10 -0.09 -10.60
CA TYR A 209 -2.97 1.36 -10.43
C TYR A 209 -2.43 1.69 -9.02
N GLN A 210 -2.95 1.04 -7.98
CA GLN A 210 -2.47 1.25 -6.60
C GLN A 210 -0.99 0.89 -6.45
N SER A 211 -0.50 -0.17 -7.11
CA SER A 211 0.89 -0.59 -6.99
C SER A 211 1.90 0.42 -7.54
N VAL A 212 1.49 1.23 -8.54
CA VAL A 212 2.33 2.25 -9.19
C VAL A 212 2.01 3.67 -8.74
N GLY A 213 0.74 3.94 -8.43
CA GLY A 213 0.22 5.29 -8.18
C GLY A 213 0.15 5.69 -6.70
N ARG A 214 0.54 4.81 -5.79
CA ARG A 214 0.52 5.08 -4.35
C ARG A 214 1.55 6.14 -3.97
N GLY A 215 1.19 7.06 -3.08
CA GLY A 215 2.07 8.11 -2.58
C GLY A 215 3.37 7.58 -1.98
N TRP A 216 4.44 8.37 -2.09
CA TRP A 216 5.80 7.97 -1.69
C TRP A 216 5.86 7.48 -0.23
N LEU A 217 5.14 8.11 0.69
CA LEU A 217 5.08 7.71 2.10
C LEU A 217 4.61 6.26 2.32
N PHE A 218 3.76 5.73 1.42
CA PHE A 218 3.27 4.35 1.49
C PHE A 218 4.23 3.32 0.86
N ASN A 219 5.17 3.76 0.03
CA ASN A 219 6.15 2.91 -0.63
C ASN A 219 7.47 3.68 -0.85
N PRO A 220 8.19 4.06 0.22
CA PRO A 220 9.38 4.90 0.11
C PRO A 220 10.50 4.22 -0.69
N TYR A 221 10.64 2.91 -0.59
CA TYR A 221 11.67 2.14 -1.32
C TYR A 221 11.31 1.85 -2.78
N GLN A 222 10.13 2.30 -3.24
CA GLN A 222 9.63 2.08 -4.60
C GLN A 222 9.75 0.61 -5.06
N ASN A 223 9.57 -0.32 -4.13
CA ASN A 223 9.54 -1.74 -4.42
C ASN A 223 8.35 -2.01 -5.36
N GLY A 224 8.65 -2.11 -6.66
CA GLY A 224 7.66 -2.43 -7.67
C GLY A 224 7.14 -3.85 -7.45
N ALA A 225 5.86 -3.98 -7.12
CA ALA A 225 5.23 -5.28 -7.12
C ALA A 225 5.21 -5.82 -8.57
N SER A 226 5.56 -7.08 -8.74
CA SER A 226 5.40 -7.73 -10.04
C SER A 226 3.91 -7.66 -10.45
N TYR A 227 3.62 -7.16 -11.66
CA TYR A 227 2.25 -7.08 -12.17
C TYR A 227 1.53 -8.43 -12.15
N ILE A 228 2.28 -9.53 -12.36
CA ILE A 228 1.78 -10.89 -12.24
C ILE A 228 1.36 -11.19 -10.80
N MET A 229 2.16 -10.78 -9.80
CA MET A 229 1.81 -10.98 -8.40
C MET A 229 0.57 -10.18 -8.02
N VAL A 230 0.43 -8.93 -8.50
CA VAL A 230 -0.78 -8.11 -8.27
C VAL A 230 -2.00 -8.76 -8.92
N PHE A 231 -1.89 -9.23 -10.16
CA PHE A 231 -2.97 -9.98 -10.80
C PHE A 231 -3.36 -11.22 -9.99
N MET A 232 -2.39 -12.03 -9.61
CA MET A 232 -2.62 -13.25 -8.83
C MET A 232 -3.20 -12.97 -7.44
N SER A 233 -2.83 -11.87 -6.80
CA SER A 233 -3.35 -11.50 -5.48
C SER A 233 -4.86 -11.23 -5.46
N VAL A 234 -5.45 -10.90 -6.61
CA VAL A 234 -6.89 -10.69 -6.77
C VAL A 234 -7.55 -11.92 -7.40
N ALA A 235 -7.03 -12.39 -8.52
CA ALA A 235 -7.66 -13.45 -9.31
C ALA A 235 -7.64 -14.80 -8.58
N LEU A 236 -6.55 -15.15 -7.90
CA LEU A 236 -6.40 -16.44 -7.23
C LEU A 236 -7.35 -16.60 -6.04
N PRO A 237 -7.50 -15.65 -5.09
CA PRO A 237 -8.49 -15.75 -4.02
C PRO A 237 -9.91 -15.85 -4.54
N VAL A 238 -10.28 -15.11 -5.59
CA VAL A 238 -11.60 -15.19 -6.22
C VAL A 238 -11.83 -16.58 -6.81
N ALA A 239 -10.88 -17.11 -7.55
CA ALA A 239 -10.98 -18.44 -8.15
C ALA A 239 -11.08 -19.54 -7.07
N LEU A 240 -10.23 -19.47 -6.03
CA LEU A 240 -10.24 -20.42 -4.92
C LEU A 240 -11.58 -20.38 -4.16
N TRP A 241 -12.10 -19.18 -3.88
CA TRP A 241 -13.38 -19.00 -3.24
C TRP A 241 -14.52 -19.62 -4.07
N VAL A 242 -14.58 -19.28 -5.35
CA VAL A 242 -15.62 -19.77 -6.27
C VAL A 242 -15.58 -21.29 -6.38
N ILE A 243 -14.41 -21.89 -6.57
CA ILE A 243 -14.25 -23.34 -6.72
C ILE A 243 -14.60 -24.05 -5.40
N ALA A 244 -14.01 -23.61 -4.28
CA ALA A 244 -14.26 -24.23 -2.98
C ALA A 244 -15.73 -24.14 -2.55
N ASN A 245 -16.34 -22.96 -2.74
CA ASN A 245 -17.75 -22.76 -2.42
C ASN A 245 -18.66 -23.67 -3.28
N TRP A 246 -18.42 -23.71 -4.60
CA TRP A 246 -19.20 -24.55 -5.49
C TRP A 246 -19.02 -26.05 -5.18
N CYS A 247 -17.80 -26.51 -4.88
CA CYS A 247 -17.58 -27.90 -4.48
C CYS A 247 -18.38 -28.30 -3.23
N LEU A 248 -18.53 -27.37 -2.29
CA LEU A 248 -19.29 -27.60 -1.05
C LEU A 248 -20.80 -27.56 -1.25
N THR A 249 -21.31 -26.88 -2.29
CA THR A 249 -22.77 -26.82 -2.55
C THR A 249 -23.37 -28.20 -2.79
N THR A 250 -22.61 -29.11 -3.42
CA THR A 250 -23.04 -30.49 -3.66
C THR A 250 -23.19 -31.32 -2.37
N LEU A 251 -22.49 -30.91 -1.29
CA LEU A 251 -22.55 -31.59 0.02
C LEU A 251 -23.61 -30.99 0.95
N PHE A 252 -23.98 -29.74 0.72
CA PHE A 252 -24.85 -28.97 1.63
C PHE A 252 -26.14 -28.47 0.98
N ASP A 253 -26.62 -29.12 -0.07
CA ASP A 253 -27.89 -28.80 -0.76
C ASP A 253 -28.01 -27.31 -1.12
N GLY A 254 -26.96 -26.74 -1.71
CA GLY A 254 -26.97 -25.35 -2.20
C GLY A 254 -27.56 -25.29 -3.61
N GLU A 255 -28.38 -24.28 -3.90
CA GLU A 255 -29.04 -24.14 -5.21
C GLU A 255 -28.15 -23.44 -6.28
N GLY A 256 -27.11 -22.73 -5.86
CA GLY A 256 -26.26 -21.93 -6.75
C GLY A 256 -25.38 -22.78 -7.65
N THR A 257 -25.39 -22.48 -8.95
CA THR A 257 -24.42 -23.07 -9.91
C THR A 257 -23.06 -22.39 -9.80
N LEU A 258 -22.00 -23.03 -10.33
CA LEU A 258 -20.66 -22.41 -10.43
C LEU A 258 -20.72 -21.02 -11.05
N LYS A 259 -21.57 -20.84 -12.05
CA LYS A 259 -21.76 -19.57 -12.75
C LYS A 259 -22.39 -18.51 -11.84
N ASP A 260 -23.38 -18.88 -11.03
CA ASP A 260 -24.05 -17.97 -10.11
C ASP A 260 -23.10 -17.53 -8.98
N VAL A 261 -22.32 -18.48 -8.42
CA VAL A 261 -21.28 -18.20 -7.42
C VAL A 261 -20.23 -17.26 -7.96
N TYR A 262 -19.74 -17.49 -9.21
CA TYR A 262 -18.78 -16.61 -9.85
C TYR A 262 -19.32 -15.19 -10.06
N ILE A 263 -20.54 -15.06 -10.59
CA ILE A 263 -21.17 -13.77 -10.84
C ILE A 263 -21.34 -13.01 -9.52
N ALA A 264 -21.93 -13.66 -8.51
CA ALA A 264 -22.16 -13.02 -7.22
C ALA A 264 -20.84 -12.59 -6.54
N THR A 265 -19.81 -13.44 -6.57
CA THR A 265 -18.50 -13.13 -6.02
C THR A 265 -17.89 -11.90 -6.71
N CYS A 266 -17.89 -11.85 -8.05
CA CYS A 266 -17.33 -10.71 -8.78
C CYS A 266 -18.12 -9.41 -8.53
N TYR A 267 -19.46 -9.47 -8.45
CA TYR A 267 -20.28 -8.30 -8.12
C TYR A 267 -20.01 -7.80 -6.70
N ALA A 268 -19.71 -8.70 -5.77
CA ALA A 268 -19.33 -8.36 -4.41
C ALA A 268 -17.99 -7.62 -4.31
N LEU A 269 -17.10 -7.71 -5.33
CA LEU A 269 -15.83 -6.97 -5.36
C LEU A 269 -15.98 -5.48 -5.68
N THR A 270 -17.16 -5.03 -6.09
CA THR A 270 -17.40 -3.65 -6.56
C THR A 270 -16.95 -2.55 -5.58
N PRO A 271 -17.02 -2.68 -4.24
CA PRO A 271 -16.49 -1.68 -3.33
C PRO A 271 -14.98 -1.47 -3.47
N LEU A 272 -14.21 -2.52 -3.81
CA LEU A 272 -12.75 -2.43 -3.89
C LEU A 272 -12.28 -1.35 -4.87
N PRO A 273 -12.61 -1.38 -6.17
CA PRO A 273 -12.17 -0.33 -7.10
C PRO A 273 -12.70 1.05 -6.73
N LEU A 274 -13.91 1.15 -6.14
CA LEU A 274 -14.52 2.42 -5.73
C LEU A 274 -13.75 3.10 -4.59
N PHE A 275 -13.09 2.35 -3.72
CA PHE A 275 -12.26 2.89 -2.66
C PHE A 275 -10.77 2.90 -3.02
N VAL A 276 -10.26 1.85 -3.66
CA VAL A 276 -8.83 1.73 -4.00
C VAL A 276 -8.39 2.87 -4.91
N ILE A 277 -9.15 3.19 -5.97
CA ILE A 277 -8.77 4.24 -6.92
C ILE A 277 -8.72 5.63 -6.25
N PRO A 278 -9.76 6.12 -5.57
CA PRO A 278 -9.70 7.40 -4.89
C PRO A 278 -8.66 7.45 -3.78
N MET A 279 -8.54 6.38 -2.97
CA MET A 279 -7.56 6.34 -1.87
C MET A 279 -6.12 6.29 -2.38
N THR A 280 -5.88 5.71 -3.55
CA THR A 280 -4.56 5.80 -4.20
C THR A 280 -4.24 7.24 -4.61
N ILE A 281 -5.20 7.98 -5.13
CA ILE A 281 -5.02 9.41 -5.44
C ILE A 281 -4.76 10.19 -4.15
N VAL A 282 -5.61 10.03 -3.14
CA VAL A 282 -5.51 10.72 -1.84
C VAL A 282 -4.17 10.40 -1.15
N SER A 283 -3.63 9.18 -1.31
CA SER A 283 -2.36 8.79 -0.71
C SER A 283 -1.16 9.67 -1.10
N ASN A 284 -1.27 10.43 -2.20
CA ASN A 284 -0.24 11.37 -2.65
C ASN A 284 -0.33 12.75 -1.97
N PHE A 285 -1.41 13.00 -1.22
CA PHE A 285 -1.70 14.30 -0.61
C PHE A 285 -1.77 14.25 0.92
N VAL A 286 -1.39 13.13 1.53
CA VAL A 286 -1.45 12.92 2.97
C VAL A 286 -0.06 12.93 3.60
N THR A 287 0.01 13.35 4.86
CA THR A 287 1.19 13.24 5.74
C THR A 287 1.25 11.86 6.39
N ALA A 288 2.36 11.56 7.10
CA ALA A 288 2.51 10.30 7.82
C ALA A 288 1.40 10.09 8.87
N ASP A 289 1.00 11.15 9.57
CA ASP A 289 -0.07 11.08 10.58
C ASP A 289 -1.44 10.76 9.97
N GLU A 290 -1.66 11.19 8.72
CA GLU A 290 -2.92 11.00 8.00
C GLU A 290 -2.99 9.65 7.26
N MET A 291 -1.89 8.89 7.16
CA MET A 291 -1.86 7.58 6.49
C MET A 291 -2.89 6.60 7.06
N SER A 292 -3.19 6.72 8.36
CA SER A 292 -4.19 5.89 9.03
C SER A 292 -5.60 6.08 8.44
N LEU A 293 -5.97 7.28 7.98
CA LEU A 293 -7.25 7.53 7.32
C LEU A 293 -7.37 6.76 6.00
N VAL A 294 -6.33 6.79 5.16
CA VAL A 294 -6.31 6.04 3.89
C VAL A 294 -6.45 4.54 4.16
N SER A 295 -5.70 4.04 5.14
CA SER A 295 -5.74 2.63 5.54
C SER A 295 -7.12 2.22 6.10
N MET A 296 -7.77 3.10 6.86
CA MET A 296 -9.12 2.89 7.38
C MET A 296 -10.15 2.72 6.25
N PHE A 297 -10.14 3.60 5.24
CA PHE A 297 -11.06 3.49 4.11
C PHE A 297 -10.81 2.23 3.27
N LEU A 298 -9.54 1.84 3.07
CA LEU A 298 -9.22 0.58 2.40
C LEU A 298 -9.70 -0.62 3.21
N THR A 299 -9.50 -0.62 4.51
CA THR A 299 -10.01 -1.67 5.41
C THR A 299 -11.53 -1.76 5.35
N LEU A 300 -12.23 -0.62 5.35
CA LEU A 300 -13.68 -0.58 5.19
C LEU A 300 -14.12 -1.22 3.88
N ALA A 301 -13.42 -0.96 2.78
CA ALA A 301 -13.73 -1.58 1.49
C ALA A 301 -13.58 -3.11 1.52
N TYR A 302 -12.54 -3.64 2.17
CA TYR A 302 -12.36 -5.09 2.35
C TYR A 302 -13.45 -5.72 3.21
N VAL A 303 -13.76 -5.09 4.35
CA VAL A 303 -14.82 -5.56 5.26
C VAL A 303 -16.15 -5.56 4.53
N TRP A 304 -16.46 -4.49 3.79
CA TRP A 304 -17.69 -4.38 3.03
C TRP A 304 -17.80 -5.44 1.93
N THR A 305 -16.72 -5.69 1.22
CA THR A 305 -16.62 -6.77 0.23
C THR A 305 -16.87 -8.14 0.87
N GLY A 306 -16.29 -8.39 2.05
CA GLY A 306 -16.54 -9.62 2.81
C GLY A 306 -18.01 -9.81 3.17
N PHE A 307 -18.68 -8.74 3.63
CA PHE A 307 -20.14 -8.76 3.87
C PHE A 307 -20.93 -9.04 2.61
N LEU A 308 -20.58 -8.42 1.48
CA LEU A 308 -21.27 -8.66 0.21
C LEU A 308 -21.09 -10.09 -0.28
N ILE A 309 -19.88 -10.66 -0.17
CA ILE A 309 -19.64 -12.07 -0.49
C ILE A 309 -20.51 -12.97 0.40
N PHE A 310 -20.54 -12.70 1.69
CA PHE A 310 -21.32 -13.49 2.66
C PHE A 310 -22.82 -13.45 2.34
N PHE A 311 -23.41 -12.28 2.16
CA PHE A 311 -24.84 -12.15 1.83
C PHE A 311 -25.14 -12.61 0.41
N GLY A 312 -24.21 -12.42 -0.52
CA GLY A 312 -24.32 -12.94 -1.88
C GLY A 312 -24.44 -14.46 -1.89
N MET A 313 -23.59 -15.18 -1.15
CA MET A 313 -23.65 -16.62 -1.05
C MET A 313 -24.94 -17.10 -0.34
N MET A 314 -25.35 -16.40 0.73
CA MET A 314 -26.59 -16.70 1.43
C MET A 314 -27.80 -16.63 0.46
N THR A 315 -27.88 -15.60 -0.35
CA THR A 315 -28.97 -15.38 -1.30
C THR A 315 -28.88 -16.32 -2.50
N VAL A 316 -27.65 -16.55 -3.04
CA VAL A 316 -27.47 -17.43 -4.21
C VAL A 316 -27.79 -18.90 -3.89
N HIS A 317 -27.53 -19.36 -2.67
CA HIS A 317 -27.75 -20.74 -2.27
C HIS A 317 -29.05 -20.94 -1.48
N ASP A 318 -29.79 -19.87 -1.20
CA ASP A 318 -30.98 -19.87 -0.34
C ASP A 318 -30.71 -20.47 1.05
N TYR A 319 -29.57 -20.10 1.64
CA TYR A 319 -29.16 -20.60 2.95
C TYR A 319 -29.74 -19.76 4.09
N THR A 320 -30.05 -20.43 5.19
CA THR A 320 -30.24 -19.74 6.48
C THR A 320 -28.96 -19.16 6.99
N LEU A 321 -29.02 -18.13 7.84
CA LEU A 321 -27.86 -17.46 8.37
C LEU A 321 -26.83 -18.43 9.00
N GLY A 322 -27.28 -19.35 9.85
CA GLY A 322 -26.41 -20.33 10.52
C GLY A 322 -25.74 -21.28 9.53
N LYS A 323 -26.49 -21.78 8.54
CA LYS A 323 -25.97 -22.64 7.47
C LYS A 323 -24.91 -21.88 6.64
N ASN A 324 -25.19 -20.61 6.29
CA ASN A 324 -24.26 -19.79 5.51
C ASN A 324 -22.95 -19.52 6.27
N ILE A 325 -23.01 -19.27 7.59
CA ILE A 325 -21.80 -19.11 8.42
C ILE A 325 -20.95 -20.38 8.36
N ALA A 326 -21.56 -21.54 8.63
CA ALA A 326 -20.86 -22.82 8.63
C ALA A 326 -20.22 -23.11 7.26
N ILE A 327 -20.96 -22.94 6.17
CA ILE A 327 -20.47 -23.20 4.82
C ILE A 327 -19.40 -22.19 4.40
N SER A 328 -19.53 -20.92 4.76
CA SER A 328 -18.48 -19.91 4.51
C SER A 328 -17.16 -20.26 5.20
N LEU A 329 -17.21 -20.73 6.45
CA LEU A 329 -16.02 -21.21 7.17
C LEU A 329 -15.43 -22.47 6.51
N CYS A 330 -16.29 -23.42 6.11
CA CYS A 330 -15.86 -24.61 5.35
C CYS A 330 -15.26 -24.23 4.00
N THR A 331 -15.80 -23.20 3.33
CA THR A 331 -15.26 -22.70 2.04
C THR A 331 -13.87 -22.14 2.22
N LEU A 332 -13.61 -21.35 3.26
CA LEU A 332 -12.27 -20.82 3.57
C LEU A 332 -11.29 -21.98 3.84
N LEU A 333 -11.71 -22.98 4.63
CA LEU A 333 -10.88 -24.15 4.90
C LEU A 333 -10.63 -24.96 3.61
N GLY A 334 -11.66 -25.17 2.79
CA GLY A 334 -11.53 -25.83 1.49
C GLY A 334 -10.58 -25.11 0.54
N ALA A 335 -10.68 -23.77 0.46
CA ALA A 335 -9.77 -22.97 -0.34
C ALA A 335 -8.32 -23.09 0.15
N ALA A 336 -8.09 -23.12 1.47
CA ALA A 336 -6.75 -23.34 2.05
C ALA A 336 -6.21 -24.74 1.71
N ILE A 337 -7.05 -25.79 1.75
CA ILE A 337 -6.66 -27.15 1.37
C ILE A 337 -6.31 -27.22 -0.12
N ILE A 338 -7.11 -26.62 -1.00
CA ILE A 338 -6.83 -26.56 -2.44
C ILE A 338 -5.49 -25.87 -2.71
N MET A 339 -5.26 -24.72 -2.05
CA MET A 339 -4.01 -23.98 -2.17
C MET A 339 -2.81 -24.79 -1.68
N PHE A 340 -2.93 -25.49 -0.54
CA PHE A 340 -1.89 -26.36 0.00
C PHE A 340 -1.54 -27.50 -0.96
N ILE A 341 -2.55 -28.18 -1.50
CA ILE A 341 -2.35 -29.24 -2.49
C ILE A 341 -1.65 -28.69 -3.74
N ALA A 342 -2.08 -27.53 -4.27
CA ALA A 342 -1.47 -26.90 -5.42
C ALA A 342 0.01 -26.55 -5.17
N MET A 343 0.36 -26.06 -3.97
CA MET A 343 1.76 -25.80 -3.60
C MET A 343 2.60 -27.08 -3.53
N LEU A 344 2.06 -28.17 -2.98
CA LEU A 344 2.74 -29.48 -2.96
C LEU A 344 3.04 -29.98 -4.37
N PHE A 345 2.04 -29.92 -5.26
CA PHE A 345 2.22 -30.33 -6.67
C PHE A 345 3.27 -29.47 -7.38
N THR A 346 3.21 -28.15 -7.20
CA THR A 346 4.19 -27.23 -7.78
C THR A 346 5.62 -27.54 -7.29
N GLY A 347 5.79 -27.77 -5.99
CA GLY A 347 7.08 -28.16 -5.42
C GLY A 347 7.59 -29.52 -5.93
N LEU A 348 6.69 -30.49 -6.16
CA LEU A 348 7.03 -31.79 -6.72
C LEU A 348 7.46 -31.66 -8.19
N ILE A 349 6.71 -30.90 -8.99
CA ILE A 349 7.03 -30.60 -10.38
C ILE A 349 8.41 -29.91 -10.48
N GLN A 350 8.66 -28.91 -9.64
CA GLN A 350 9.93 -28.18 -9.61
C GLN A 350 11.11 -29.15 -9.31
N LYS A 351 10.97 -30.08 -8.36
CA LYS A 351 11.99 -31.09 -8.05
C LYS A 351 12.23 -32.03 -9.23
N VAL A 352 11.18 -32.47 -9.94
CA VAL A 352 11.29 -33.29 -11.13
C VAL A 352 12.05 -32.54 -12.23
N PHE A 353 11.70 -31.27 -12.49
CA PHE A 353 12.45 -30.48 -13.47
C PHE A 353 13.91 -30.29 -13.09
N THR A 354 14.21 -29.98 -11.83
CA THR A 354 15.60 -29.83 -11.35
C THR A 354 16.38 -31.13 -11.50
N PHE A 355 15.74 -32.29 -11.27
CA PHE A 355 16.37 -33.60 -11.44
C PHE A 355 16.64 -33.95 -12.91
N VAL A 356 15.79 -33.53 -13.83
CA VAL A 356 15.95 -33.80 -15.28
C VAL A 356 17.00 -32.89 -15.92
N TYR A 357 17.19 -31.66 -15.41
CA TYR A 357 18.12 -30.67 -15.97
C TYR A 357 19.50 -30.65 -15.30
N ASN A 358 19.69 -31.33 -14.18
CA ASN A 358 20.99 -31.60 -13.56
C ASN A 358 21.45 -33.04 -13.84
#